data_bcbc597e01ca9553a43f70512472ada8
#
_entry.id   bcbc597e01ca9553a43f70512472ada8
#
_cell.length_a   1.000
_cell.length_b   1.000
_cell.length_c   1.000
_cell.angle_alpha   90.00
_cell.angle_beta   90.00
_cell.angle_gamma   90.00
#
_symmetry.space_group_name_H-M   'P 1'
#
loop_
_entity.id
_entity.type
_entity.pdbx_description
1 polymer ?
#
loop_
_entity_poly.entity_id
_entity_poly.type
_entity_poly.pdbx_seq_one_letter_code
_entity_poly.pdbx_strand_id
1 'polypeptide(L)'
;MLSILNGTSPLFALIIAILLFRQNTTFLQVIGLLAGFIGLLIFIGLDEIRVVFFPVTLCLIGAFCYAYSNNVLFKLNHINSSALASATMLSGFVFSIPLFLSEPQSFSFDLSLKTYLATLFLGLVSTGISFIAYVVLLQRSSPVQASSIIFLVPITGIFWGVLFLNENIDQKVILGSLCILVGIGLT
;
A
#
# COMPACT_ATOMS: atom_id res chain seq x y z
N MET A 1 -13.82 -0.01 -1.39
CA MET A 1 -13.68 0.28 0.05
C MET A 1 -12.28 0.01 0.60
N LEU A 2 -11.71 -1.20 0.46
CA LEU A 2 -10.35 -1.52 0.96
C LEU A 2 -9.26 -0.56 0.44
N SER A 3 -9.34 -0.15 -0.82
CA SER A 3 -8.37 0.78 -1.42
C SER A 3 -8.39 2.16 -0.76
N ILE A 4 -9.56 2.66 -0.35
CA ILE A 4 -9.69 3.93 0.38
C ILE A 4 -9.02 3.81 1.75
N LEU A 5 -9.30 2.73 2.47
CA LEU A 5 -8.74 2.49 3.80
C LEU A 5 -7.21 2.34 3.75
N ASN A 6 -6.69 1.64 2.76
CA ASN A 6 -5.24 1.58 2.53
C ASN A 6 -4.65 2.95 2.16
N GLY A 7 -5.40 3.79 1.44
CA GLY A 7 -5.01 5.16 1.13
C GLY A 7 -4.90 6.08 2.35
N THR A 8 -5.36 5.67 3.53
CA THR A 8 -5.09 6.40 4.78
C THR A 8 -3.66 6.17 5.31
N SER A 9 -2.95 5.14 4.85
CA SER A 9 -1.59 4.81 5.32
C SER A 9 -0.60 5.97 5.19
N PRO A 10 -0.56 6.77 4.11
CA PRO A 10 0.34 7.93 4.03
C PRO A 10 0.00 9.01 5.05
N LEU A 11 -1.29 9.19 5.38
CA LEU A 11 -1.70 10.14 6.43
C LEU A 11 -1.22 9.68 7.80
N PHE A 12 -1.35 8.39 8.11
CA PHE A 12 -0.77 7.82 9.33
C PHE A 12 0.75 7.91 9.34
N ALA A 13 1.42 7.68 8.19
CA ALA A 13 2.87 7.82 8.09
C ALA A 13 3.33 9.24 8.43
N LEU A 14 2.63 10.26 7.96
CA LEU A 14 2.89 11.66 8.29
C LEU A 14 2.71 11.93 9.78
N ILE A 15 1.57 11.53 10.35
CA ILE A 15 1.27 11.74 11.77
C ILE A 15 2.32 11.07 12.65
N ILE A 16 2.67 9.83 12.34
CA ILE A 16 3.68 9.05 13.07
C ILE A 16 5.07 9.69 12.90
N ALA A 17 5.44 10.13 11.71
CA ALA A 17 6.70 10.80 11.43
C ALA A 17 6.87 12.05 12.32
N ILE A 18 5.83 12.86 12.44
CA ILE A 18 5.84 14.09 13.25
C ILE A 18 5.82 13.77 14.75
N LEU A 19 4.83 12.99 15.20
CA LEU A 19 4.55 12.83 16.63
C LEU A 19 5.52 11.88 17.34
N LEU A 20 5.84 10.75 16.72
CA LEU A 20 6.67 9.71 17.34
C LEU A 20 8.14 9.81 16.94
N PHE A 21 8.41 10.20 15.71
CA PHE A 21 9.76 10.21 15.17
C PHE A 21 10.37 11.62 15.06
N ARG A 22 9.58 12.68 15.34
CA ARG A 22 9.99 14.08 15.32
C ARG A 22 10.70 14.47 14.04
N GLN A 23 10.24 13.93 12.90
CA GLN A 23 10.79 14.25 11.59
C GLN A 23 10.26 15.60 11.11
N ASN A 24 11.13 16.37 10.49
CA ASN A 24 10.73 17.62 9.85
C ASN A 24 10.01 17.30 8.54
N THR A 25 8.75 17.69 8.46
CA THR A 25 7.94 17.57 7.25
C THR A 25 7.68 18.95 6.68
N THR A 26 7.66 19.03 5.35
CA THR A 26 7.38 20.30 4.68
C THR A 26 5.89 20.52 4.54
N PHE A 27 5.46 21.78 4.49
CA PHE A 27 4.07 22.14 4.26
C PHE A 27 3.55 21.59 2.91
N LEU A 28 4.42 21.51 1.90
CA LEU A 28 4.11 20.93 0.60
C LEU A 28 3.78 19.43 0.70
N GLN A 29 4.49 18.68 1.53
CA GLN A 29 4.18 17.26 1.76
C GLN A 29 2.79 17.07 2.38
N VAL A 30 2.40 17.93 3.29
CA VAL A 30 1.05 17.89 3.89
C VAL A 30 -0.03 18.15 2.84
N ILE A 31 0.14 19.20 2.04
CA ILE A 31 -0.80 19.53 0.95
C ILE A 31 -0.83 18.41 -0.08
N GLY A 32 0.32 17.88 -0.48
CA GLY A 32 0.42 16.79 -1.44
C GLY A 32 -0.33 15.53 -0.99
N LEU A 33 -0.16 15.14 0.28
CA LEU A 33 -0.89 14.00 0.85
C LEU A 33 -2.40 14.22 0.88
N LEU A 34 -2.85 15.41 1.29
CA LEU A 34 -4.28 15.74 1.31
C LEU A 34 -4.85 15.74 -0.11
N ALA A 35 -4.15 16.32 -1.08
CA ALA A 35 -4.55 16.31 -2.47
C ALA A 35 -4.63 14.89 -3.04
N GLY A 36 -3.63 14.04 -2.75
CA GLY A 36 -3.64 12.64 -3.15
C GLY A 36 -4.79 11.84 -2.53
N PHE A 37 -5.09 12.07 -1.25
CA PHE A 37 -6.20 11.42 -0.57
C PHE A 37 -7.57 11.88 -1.11
N ILE A 38 -7.74 13.18 -1.34
CA ILE A 38 -8.96 13.73 -1.98
C ILE A 38 -9.11 13.15 -3.39
N GLY A 39 -8.01 13.08 -4.16
CA GLY A 39 -7.99 12.45 -5.47
C GLY A 39 -8.44 10.99 -5.43
N LEU A 40 -8.01 10.23 -4.43
CA LEU A 40 -8.43 8.85 -4.20
C LEU A 40 -9.94 8.74 -3.90
N LEU A 41 -10.49 9.64 -3.09
CA LEU A 41 -11.92 9.69 -2.79
C LEU A 41 -12.77 10.01 -4.04
N ILE A 42 -12.32 10.96 -4.87
CA ILE A 42 -12.97 11.29 -6.14
C ILE A 42 -12.92 10.10 -7.10
N PHE A 43 -11.75 9.45 -7.19
CA PHE A 43 -11.51 8.31 -8.05
C PHE A 43 -12.45 7.12 -7.78
N ILE A 44 -12.64 6.76 -6.51
CA ILE A 44 -13.46 5.60 -6.12
C ILE A 44 -14.96 5.94 -6.13
N GLY A 45 -15.31 7.21 -5.88
CA GLY A 45 -16.70 7.65 -5.67
C GLY A 45 -17.19 7.35 -4.26
N LEU A 46 -17.96 8.27 -3.69
CA LEU A 46 -18.48 8.16 -2.32
C LEU A 46 -19.71 7.24 -2.24
N ASP A 47 -20.38 7.00 -3.37
CA ASP A 47 -21.62 6.23 -3.44
C ASP A 47 -21.43 4.72 -3.17
N GLU A 48 -20.21 4.24 -3.32
CA GLU A 48 -19.87 2.82 -3.10
C GLU A 48 -19.41 2.50 -1.66
N ILE A 49 -19.41 3.49 -0.76
CA ILE A 49 -18.92 3.30 0.62
C ILE A 49 -20.02 2.66 1.47
N ARG A 50 -20.07 1.34 1.52
CA ARG A 50 -20.79 0.61 2.56
C ARG A 50 -19.90 0.45 3.79
N VAL A 51 -20.21 1.19 4.84
CA VAL A 51 -19.42 1.12 6.09
C VAL A 51 -19.89 -0.08 6.91
N VAL A 52 -19.02 -1.08 7.04
CA VAL A 52 -19.16 -2.17 8.02
C VAL A 52 -18.12 -1.91 9.10
N PHE A 53 -18.55 -1.60 10.30
CA PHE A 53 -17.68 -1.09 11.37
C PHE A 53 -16.46 -1.98 11.66
N PHE A 54 -16.66 -3.28 11.86
CA PHE A 54 -15.60 -4.19 12.25
C PHE A 54 -14.48 -4.33 11.19
N PRO A 55 -14.75 -4.61 9.90
CA PRO A 55 -13.71 -4.65 8.87
C PRO A 55 -13.00 -3.31 8.68
N VAL A 56 -13.71 -2.19 8.80
CA VAL A 56 -13.09 -0.84 8.70
C VAL A 56 -12.06 -0.63 9.79
N THR A 57 -12.41 -0.96 11.03
CA THR A 57 -11.50 -0.81 12.18
C THR A 57 -10.24 -1.65 11.99
N LEU A 58 -10.37 -2.90 11.55
CA LEU A 58 -9.22 -3.77 11.28
C LEU A 58 -8.31 -3.21 10.18
N CYS A 59 -8.90 -2.69 9.09
CA CYS A 59 -8.13 -2.06 8.02
C CYS A 59 -7.39 -0.80 8.47
N LEU A 60 -8.00 0.04 9.30
CA LEU A 60 -7.34 1.23 9.85
C LEU A 60 -6.20 0.85 10.80
N ILE A 61 -6.37 -0.16 11.63
CA ILE A 61 -5.29 -0.70 12.47
C ILE A 61 -4.15 -1.22 11.58
N GLY A 62 -4.45 -1.97 10.54
CA GLY A 62 -3.47 -2.44 9.56
C GLY A 62 -2.72 -1.30 8.88
N ALA A 63 -3.43 -0.25 8.43
CA ALA A 63 -2.85 0.94 7.82
C ALA A 63 -1.93 1.69 8.80
N PHE A 64 -2.32 1.80 10.07
CA PHE A 64 -1.50 2.38 11.12
C PHE A 64 -0.23 1.56 11.38
N CYS A 65 -0.33 0.24 11.53
CA CYS A 65 0.81 -0.65 11.72
C CYS A 65 1.78 -0.60 10.52
N TYR A 66 1.25 -0.56 9.31
CA TYR A 66 2.05 -0.41 8.09
C TYR A 66 2.81 0.92 8.08
N ALA A 67 2.13 2.01 8.40
CA ALA A 67 2.74 3.33 8.49
C ALA A 67 3.82 3.42 9.60
N TYR A 68 3.57 2.80 10.73
CA TYR A 68 4.56 2.69 11.82
C TYR A 68 5.80 1.91 11.35
N SER A 69 5.60 0.75 10.72
CA SER A 69 6.68 -0.08 10.16
C SER A 69 7.55 0.72 9.17
N ASN A 70 6.94 1.50 8.27
CA ASN A 70 7.67 2.33 7.33
C ASN A 70 8.59 3.36 8.02
N ASN A 71 8.11 4.00 9.08
CA ASN A 71 8.92 4.94 9.86
C ASN A 71 10.09 4.24 10.59
N VAL A 72 9.89 3.02 11.08
CA VAL A 72 10.95 2.20 11.69
C VAL A 72 11.98 1.78 10.64
N LEU A 73 11.54 1.25 9.51
CA LEU A 73 12.42 0.84 8.41
C LEU A 73 13.27 1.99 7.86
N PHE A 74 12.70 3.20 7.80
CA PHE A 74 13.43 4.40 7.42
C PHE A 74 14.56 4.73 8.40
N LYS A 75 14.32 4.58 9.71
CA LYS A 75 15.39 4.79 10.72
C LYS A 75 16.50 3.75 10.66
N LEU A 76 16.21 2.56 10.14
CA LEU A 76 17.16 1.48 9.97
C LEU A 76 17.90 1.55 8.61
N ASN A 77 18.05 2.75 8.03
CA ASN A 77 18.68 2.97 6.72
C ASN A 77 20.16 2.60 6.66
N HIS A 78 20.81 2.39 7.80
CA HIS A 78 22.17 1.88 7.91
C HIS A 78 22.28 0.35 7.69
N ILE A 79 21.14 -0.36 7.69
CA ILE A 79 21.10 -1.81 7.46
C ILE A 79 20.79 -2.07 5.99
N ASN A 80 21.33 -3.12 5.42
CA ASN A 80 21.10 -3.51 4.04
C ASN A 80 19.61 -3.73 3.76
N SER A 81 19.10 -3.10 2.68
CA SER A 81 17.67 -3.14 2.30
C SER A 81 17.15 -4.57 2.11
N SER A 82 17.95 -5.46 1.51
CA SER A 82 17.54 -6.86 1.30
C SER A 82 17.40 -7.60 2.62
N ALA A 83 18.30 -7.36 3.58
CA ALA A 83 18.24 -7.98 4.90
C ALA A 83 16.99 -7.50 5.67
N LEU A 84 16.70 -6.20 5.63
CA LEU A 84 15.48 -5.64 6.24
C LEU A 84 14.22 -6.18 5.58
N ALA A 85 14.17 -6.23 4.26
CA ALA A 85 13.04 -6.78 3.53
C ALA A 85 12.81 -8.26 3.87
N SER A 86 13.88 -9.06 3.89
CA SER A 86 13.80 -10.49 4.25
C SER A 86 13.34 -10.69 5.70
N ALA A 87 13.87 -9.91 6.65
CA ALA A 87 13.45 -9.99 8.05
C ALA A 87 11.98 -9.63 8.24
N THR A 88 11.51 -8.57 7.53
CA THR A 88 10.10 -8.16 7.57
C THR A 88 9.18 -9.22 6.99
N MET A 89 9.56 -9.83 5.85
CA MET A 89 8.77 -10.90 5.22
C MET A 89 8.76 -12.17 6.05
N LEU A 90 9.89 -12.56 6.63
CA LEU A 90 9.97 -13.71 7.53
C LEU A 90 9.11 -13.52 8.77
N SER A 91 9.13 -12.32 9.39
CA SER A 91 8.27 -12.03 10.53
C SER A 91 6.79 -12.10 10.14
N GLY A 92 6.40 -11.52 8.99
CA GLY A 92 5.03 -11.61 8.46
C GLY A 92 4.61 -13.06 8.24
N PHE A 93 5.48 -13.89 7.67
CA PHE A 93 5.23 -15.32 7.49
C PHE A 93 5.00 -16.03 8.85
N VAL A 94 5.87 -15.83 9.83
CA VAL A 94 5.74 -16.44 11.16
C VAL A 94 4.43 -16.02 11.84
N PHE A 95 4.06 -14.72 11.77
CA PHE A 95 2.80 -14.24 12.33
C PHE A 95 1.56 -14.71 11.58
N SER A 96 1.67 -15.11 10.32
CA SER A 96 0.54 -15.67 9.56
C SER A 96 0.25 -17.14 9.89
N ILE A 97 1.21 -17.89 10.45
CA ILE A 97 1.06 -19.32 10.76
C ILE A 97 -0.14 -19.61 11.70
N PRO A 98 -0.31 -18.90 12.84
CA PRO A 98 -1.46 -19.18 13.72
C PRO A 98 -2.81 -18.96 13.04
N LEU A 99 -2.93 -17.91 12.19
CA LEU A 99 -4.15 -17.62 11.43
C LEU A 99 -4.42 -18.75 10.42
N PHE A 100 -3.38 -19.18 9.72
CA PHE A 100 -3.46 -20.28 8.77
C PHE A 100 -3.90 -21.60 9.44
N LEU A 101 -3.38 -21.90 10.61
CA LEU A 101 -3.75 -23.11 11.36
C LEU A 101 -5.16 -23.04 11.98
N SER A 102 -5.72 -21.85 12.19
CA SER A 102 -7.05 -21.67 12.76
C SER A 102 -8.17 -21.83 11.73
N GLU A 103 -7.87 -21.79 10.44
CA GLU A 103 -8.85 -21.97 9.39
C GLU A 103 -9.05 -23.47 9.05
N PRO A 104 -10.30 -23.94 8.80
CA PRO A 104 -10.55 -25.31 8.37
C PRO A 104 -9.89 -25.52 7.00
N GLN A 105 -8.87 -26.36 6.97
CA GLN A 105 -8.03 -26.61 5.81
C GLN A 105 -8.62 -27.66 4.91
N SER A 106 -9.02 -27.30 3.69
CA SER A 106 -9.22 -28.25 2.59
C SER A 106 -8.08 -28.07 1.57
N PHE A 107 -6.94 -28.70 1.84
CA PHE A 107 -5.85 -28.69 0.87
C PHE A 107 -6.17 -29.64 -0.28
N SER A 108 -6.38 -29.10 -1.46
CA SER A 108 -6.30 -29.84 -2.69
C SER A 108 -4.99 -29.47 -3.39
N PHE A 109 -4.12 -30.44 -3.57
CA PHE A 109 -2.87 -30.27 -4.34
C PHE A 109 -3.09 -30.45 -5.85
N ASP A 110 -4.32 -30.72 -6.29
CA ASP A 110 -4.72 -30.84 -7.69
C ASP A 110 -4.90 -29.43 -8.33
N LEU A 111 -3.85 -28.64 -8.30
CA LEU A 111 -3.83 -27.34 -8.93
C LEU A 111 -3.19 -27.44 -10.33
N SER A 112 -3.70 -26.66 -11.28
CA SER A 112 -3.10 -26.59 -12.60
C SER A 112 -1.67 -26.02 -12.55
N LEU A 113 -0.79 -26.43 -13.45
CA LEU A 113 0.56 -25.87 -13.59
C LEU A 113 0.51 -24.33 -13.70
N LYS A 114 -0.53 -23.80 -14.37
CA LYS A 114 -0.77 -22.37 -14.53
C LYS A 114 -0.97 -21.67 -13.19
N THR A 115 -1.68 -22.30 -12.26
CA THR A 115 -1.91 -21.79 -10.91
C THR A 115 -0.61 -21.77 -10.09
N TYR A 116 0.19 -22.85 -10.17
CA TYR A 116 1.49 -22.87 -9.50
C TYR A 116 2.43 -21.78 -10.01
N LEU A 117 2.54 -21.61 -11.32
CA LEU A 117 3.39 -20.57 -11.92
C LEU A 117 2.91 -19.16 -11.56
N ALA A 118 1.59 -18.93 -11.56
CA ALA A 118 1.01 -17.65 -11.14
C ALA A 118 1.31 -17.35 -9.68
N THR A 119 1.18 -18.34 -8.79
CA THR A 119 1.47 -18.16 -7.35
C THR A 119 2.96 -17.90 -7.12
N LEU A 120 3.85 -18.62 -7.80
CA LEU A 120 5.29 -18.36 -7.73
C LEU A 120 5.65 -16.96 -8.24
N PHE A 121 5.06 -16.52 -9.35
CA PHE A 121 5.27 -15.18 -9.87
C PHE A 121 4.79 -14.11 -8.87
N LEU A 122 3.62 -14.27 -8.29
CA LEU A 122 3.09 -13.36 -7.27
C LEU A 122 3.99 -13.31 -6.02
N GLY A 123 4.46 -14.46 -5.55
CA GLY A 123 5.32 -14.52 -4.36
C GLY A 123 6.71 -13.94 -4.61
N LEU A 124 7.38 -14.37 -5.68
CA LEU A 124 8.77 -13.99 -5.93
C LEU A 124 8.91 -12.60 -6.53
N VAL A 125 8.14 -12.30 -7.58
CA VAL A 125 8.28 -11.05 -8.35
C VAL A 125 7.42 -9.96 -7.75
N SER A 126 6.10 -10.19 -7.67
CA SER A 126 5.17 -9.14 -7.23
C SER A 126 5.29 -8.81 -5.74
N THR A 127 5.73 -9.75 -4.91
CA THR A 127 5.93 -9.52 -3.47
C THR A 127 7.40 -9.37 -3.13
N GLY A 128 8.24 -10.37 -3.41
CA GLY A 128 9.64 -10.42 -2.97
C GLY A 128 10.47 -9.28 -3.54
N ILE A 129 10.61 -9.23 -4.87
CA ILE A 129 11.44 -8.21 -5.55
C ILE A 129 10.87 -6.81 -5.34
N SER A 130 9.55 -6.65 -5.45
CA SER A 130 8.89 -5.35 -5.29
C SER A 130 9.03 -4.80 -3.88
N PHE A 131 8.99 -5.65 -2.85
CA PHE A 131 9.16 -5.21 -1.47
C PHE A 131 10.60 -4.79 -1.18
N ILE A 132 11.61 -5.49 -1.74
CA ILE A 132 13.01 -5.06 -1.65
C ILE A 132 13.17 -3.68 -2.31
N ALA A 133 12.62 -3.48 -3.52
CA ALA A 133 12.65 -2.20 -4.20
C ALA A 133 11.96 -1.09 -3.38
N TYR A 134 10.83 -1.41 -2.74
CA TYR A 134 10.14 -0.51 -1.85
C TYR A 134 10.98 -0.11 -0.62
N VAL A 135 11.66 -1.07 0.02
CA VAL A 135 12.55 -0.78 1.17
C VAL A 135 13.73 0.08 0.73
N VAL A 136 14.32 -0.16 -0.44
CA VAL A 136 15.37 0.71 -1.01
C VAL A 136 14.86 2.14 -1.20
N LEU A 137 13.67 2.29 -1.76
CA LEU A 137 13.06 3.59 -1.95
C LEU A 137 12.82 4.28 -0.60
N LEU A 138 12.25 3.56 0.36
CA LEU A 138 11.96 4.05 1.70
C LEU A 138 13.22 4.54 2.43
N GLN A 139 14.34 3.85 2.27
CA GLN A 139 15.62 4.25 2.86
C GLN A 139 16.24 5.49 2.19
N ARG A 140 15.92 5.74 0.92
CA ARG A 140 16.44 6.87 0.12
C ARG A 140 15.53 8.09 0.09
N SER A 141 14.28 7.94 0.49
CA SER A 141 13.27 9.01 0.56
C SER A 141 12.74 9.16 2.00
N SER A 142 11.69 9.93 2.20
CA SER A 142 11.00 9.97 3.50
C SER A 142 9.91 8.91 3.59
N PRO A 143 9.49 8.48 4.81
CA PRO A 143 8.35 7.57 4.97
C PRO A 143 7.05 8.11 4.34
N VAL A 144 6.89 9.43 4.34
CA VAL A 144 5.74 10.13 3.74
C VAL A 144 5.76 9.95 2.22
N GLN A 145 6.91 10.22 1.58
CA GLN A 145 7.08 10.07 0.14
C GLN A 145 6.94 8.62 -0.32
N ALA A 146 7.58 7.69 0.37
CA ALA A 146 7.47 6.27 0.03
C ALA A 146 6.04 5.76 0.18
N SER A 147 5.33 6.18 1.23
CA SER A 147 3.93 5.76 1.46
C SER A 147 2.97 6.36 0.42
N SER A 148 3.24 7.54 -0.13
CA SER A 148 2.35 8.19 -1.12
C SER A 148 2.24 7.39 -2.43
N ILE A 149 3.19 6.49 -2.72
CA ILE A 149 3.12 5.57 -3.87
C ILE A 149 1.85 4.71 -3.84
N ILE A 150 1.28 4.44 -2.67
CA ILE A 150 0.04 3.65 -2.56
C ILE A 150 -1.12 4.29 -3.33
N PHE A 151 -1.09 5.61 -3.51
CA PHE A 151 -2.08 6.32 -4.32
C PHE A 151 -2.00 5.99 -5.82
N LEU A 152 -0.86 5.46 -6.32
CA LEU A 152 -0.72 5.03 -7.71
C LEU A 152 -1.42 3.68 -7.98
N VAL A 153 -1.70 2.89 -6.94
CA VAL A 153 -2.29 1.55 -7.10
C VAL A 153 -3.60 1.57 -7.90
N PRO A 154 -4.59 2.44 -7.58
CA PRO A 154 -5.82 2.49 -8.38
C PRO A 154 -5.57 2.96 -9.82
N ILE A 155 -4.65 3.89 -10.05
CA ILE A 155 -4.30 4.38 -11.40
C ILE A 155 -3.73 3.25 -12.25
N THR A 156 -2.77 2.49 -11.70
CA THR A 156 -2.20 1.33 -12.40
C THR A 156 -3.23 0.23 -12.61
N GLY A 157 -4.15 0.03 -11.66
CA GLY A 157 -5.27 -0.92 -11.80
C GLY A 157 -6.14 -0.59 -13.02
N ILE A 158 -6.55 0.67 -13.18
CA ILE A 158 -7.35 1.08 -14.35
C ILE A 158 -6.55 1.01 -15.64
N PHE A 159 -5.27 1.39 -15.64
CA PHE A 159 -4.44 1.27 -16.83
C PHE A 159 -4.49 -0.17 -17.38
N TRP A 160 -4.35 -1.17 -16.51
CA TRP A 160 -4.45 -2.57 -16.89
C TRP A 160 -5.89 -2.99 -17.23
N GLY A 161 -6.91 -2.47 -16.52
CA GLY A 161 -8.33 -2.69 -16.81
C GLY A 161 -8.71 -2.22 -18.23
N VAL A 162 -8.30 -1.02 -18.60
CA VAL A 162 -8.52 -0.49 -19.95
C VAL A 162 -7.78 -1.31 -21.00
N LEU A 163 -6.51 -1.66 -20.73
CA LEU A 163 -5.67 -2.34 -21.72
C LEU A 163 -6.14 -3.78 -22.02
N PHE A 164 -6.57 -4.52 -20.98
CA PHE A 164 -6.90 -5.95 -21.11
C PHE A 164 -8.40 -6.24 -21.08
N LEU A 165 -9.20 -5.39 -20.44
CA LEU A 165 -10.63 -5.62 -20.24
C LEU A 165 -11.52 -4.65 -21.03
N ASN A 166 -10.90 -3.69 -21.78
CA ASN A 166 -11.60 -2.63 -22.52
C ASN A 166 -12.59 -1.84 -21.64
N GLU A 167 -12.22 -1.56 -20.36
CA GLU A 167 -13.05 -0.79 -19.47
C GLU A 167 -13.13 0.68 -19.91
N ASN A 168 -14.32 1.27 -19.80
CA ASN A 168 -14.53 2.68 -20.11
C ASN A 168 -14.01 3.55 -18.94
N ILE A 169 -13.27 4.60 -19.28
CA ILE A 169 -12.77 5.56 -18.29
C ILE A 169 -13.84 6.61 -18.02
N ASP A 170 -14.33 6.67 -16.79
CA ASP A 170 -15.23 7.73 -16.33
C ASP A 170 -14.47 9.03 -16.06
N GLN A 171 -15.15 10.19 -16.17
CA GLN A 171 -14.57 11.51 -15.86
C GLN A 171 -14.05 11.59 -14.41
N LYS A 172 -14.72 10.94 -13.46
CA LYS A 172 -14.29 10.85 -12.05
C LYS A 172 -12.89 10.22 -11.93
N VAL A 173 -12.62 9.20 -12.72
CA VAL A 173 -11.34 8.50 -12.75
C VAL A 173 -10.22 9.41 -13.26
N ILE A 174 -10.48 10.17 -14.31
CA ILE A 174 -9.50 11.11 -14.87
C ILE A 174 -9.18 12.21 -13.85
N LEU A 175 -10.21 12.86 -13.28
CA LEU A 175 -10.03 13.93 -12.29
C LEU A 175 -9.32 13.42 -11.02
N GLY A 176 -9.74 12.28 -10.49
CA GLY A 176 -9.11 11.65 -9.33
C GLY A 176 -7.64 11.30 -9.59
N SER A 177 -7.32 10.75 -10.77
CA SER A 177 -5.95 10.42 -11.16
C SER A 177 -5.06 11.67 -11.26
N LEU A 178 -5.55 12.76 -11.83
CA LEU A 178 -4.81 14.03 -11.90
C LEU A 178 -4.52 14.59 -10.50
N CYS A 179 -5.51 14.59 -9.60
CA CYS A 179 -5.32 15.01 -8.21
C CYS A 179 -4.29 14.15 -7.49
N ILE A 180 -4.30 12.83 -7.70
CA ILE A 180 -3.34 11.89 -7.13
C ILE A 180 -1.92 12.21 -7.64
N LEU A 181 -1.74 12.37 -8.96
CA LEU A 181 -0.43 12.64 -9.54
C LEU A 181 0.15 13.98 -9.06
N VAL A 182 -0.68 15.02 -8.99
CA VAL A 182 -0.28 16.31 -8.41
C VAL A 182 0.11 16.14 -6.93
N GLY A 183 -0.71 15.40 -6.17
CA GLY A 183 -0.46 15.12 -4.76
C GLY A 183 0.89 14.44 -4.52
N ILE A 184 1.21 13.40 -5.31
CA ILE A 184 2.50 12.69 -5.22
C ILE A 184 3.66 13.60 -5.62
N GLY A 185 3.48 14.43 -6.65
CA GLY A 185 4.51 15.37 -7.11
C GLY A 185 4.86 16.46 -6.09
N LEU A 186 3.96 16.76 -5.14
CA LEU A 186 4.18 17.71 -4.05
C LEU A 186 4.78 17.06 -2.79
N THR A 187 4.76 15.73 -2.66
CA THR A 187 5.31 15.02 -1.49
C THR A 187 6.79 14.72 -1.67
#